data_093062a028708d76df0aa125b35d9d0b
#
_entry.id   093062a028708d76df0aa125b35d9d0b
#
_cell.length_a   1.000
_cell.length_b   1.000
_cell.length_c   1.000
_cell.angle_alpha   90.00
_cell.angle_beta   90.00
_cell.angle_gamma   90.00
#
_symmetry.space_group_name_H-M   'P 1'
#
loop_
_entity.id
_entity.type
_entity.pdbx_description
1 polymer ?
#
loop_
_entity_poly.entity_id
_entity_poly.type
_entity_poly.pdbx_seq_one_letter_code
_entity_poly.pdbx_strand_id
1 'polypeptide(L)'
;MLSKMHYAAELAAKGHNVYFVNPPRHSSNRENVYVNDNVAIPHITIINTQPVKQGLLLRHKFPGLYRQLIKSYAKKIKAIAGNSIDELWCFNPNMFIAPKQFGAKKTLLFLYDFYKGRHVEAACKEADALISITSVVLDHYKSEARPYLLLPHGLASSFAAIAEERIKKNDFIVQNGKKIKVGYTGNLLRQGMNTVLAKTLIEKNPQVEFHFWGPDSIKENNVSGLSEATQVQQDFLQFLKKSNHVVLHGVKTVSELAVEMQAMDAFIFLYSAKTDINAASNSHKILEYLSTGKVIISTFVSQYQNNNLLVMSKDDKEFLATFTHVLANLQEFNSPAQQKKRIDFALENTYHMQIERINRFVKTL
;
A
#
# COMPACT_ATOMS: atom_id res chain seq x y z
N MET A 1 0.82 6.81 3.47
CA MET A 1 0.53 6.04 4.70
C MET A 1 0.52 4.54 4.37
N LEU A 2 0.92 3.65 5.28
CA LEU A 2 0.90 2.20 5.03
C LEU A 2 -0.46 1.61 5.42
N SER A 3 -0.90 0.52 4.74
CA SER A 3 -2.20 -0.14 4.99
C SER A 3 -2.48 -0.41 6.46
N LYS A 4 -1.50 -0.88 7.23
CA LYS A 4 -1.64 -1.14 8.68
C LYS A 4 -2.04 0.09 9.49
N MET A 5 -1.63 1.30 9.06
CA MET A 5 -1.98 2.55 9.75
C MET A 5 -3.42 2.96 9.44
N HIS A 6 -3.90 2.70 8.22
CA HIS A 6 -5.30 2.92 7.86
C HIS A 6 -6.22 1.97 8.63
N TYR A 7 -5.87 0.68 8.74
CA TYR A 7 -6.62 -0.26 9.58
C TYR A 7 -6.68 0.19 11.03
N ALA A 8 -5.55 0.64 11.59
CA ALA A 8 -5.51 1.13 12.97
C ALA A 8 -6.44 2.35 13.17
N ALA A 9 -6.40 3.31 12.24
CA ALA A 9 -7.26 4.50 12.30
C ALA A 9 -8.76 4.15 12.19
N GLU A 10 -9.13 3.27 11.26
CA GLU A 10 -10.52 2.82 11.09
C GLU A 10 -11.05 2.02 12.29
N LEU A 11 -10.23 1.14 12.87
CA LEU A 11 -10.59 0.41 14.09
C LEU A 11 -10.79 1.36 15.27
N ALA A 12 -9.90 2.33 15.44
CA ALA A 12 -10.02 3.36 16.47
C ALA A 12 -11.29 4.22 16.30
N ALA A 13 -11.60 4.61 15.07
CA ALA A 13 -12.83 5.34 14.74
C ALA A 13 -14.12 4.54 15.07
N LYS A 14 -14.02 3.20 15.06
CA LYS A 14 -15.11 2.29 15.49
C LYS A 14 -15.14 2.07 17.01
N GLY A 15 -14.27 2.74 17.78
CA GLY A 15 -14.21 2.66 19.25
C GLY A 15 -13.37 1.50 19.80
N HIS A 16 -12.61 0.80 18.96
CA HIS A 16 -11.67 -0.21 19.44
C HIS A 16 -10.43 0.43 20.06
N ASN A 17 -9.92 -0.12 21.16
CA ASN A 17 -8.61 0.26 21.69
C ASN A 17 -7.51 -0.43 20.87
N VAL A 18 -6.74 0.35 20.13
CA VAL A 18 -5.71 -0.12 19.21
C VAL A 18 -4.32 0.10 19.81
N TYR A 19 -3.55 -0.96 19.96
CA TYR A 19 -2.15 -0.93 20.38
C TYR A 19 -1.25 -1.11 19.16
N PHE A 20 -0.75 0.01 18.61
CA PHE A 20 0.02 0.00 17.38
C PHE A 20 1.52 -0.14 17.67
N VAL A 21 2.07 -1.31 17.40
CA VAL A 21 3.49 -1.61 17.65
C VAL A 21 4.33 -1.22 16.45
N ASN A 22 5.19 -0.21 16.64
CA ASN A 22 6.13 0.24 15.61
C ASN A 22 7.24 -0.79 15.36
N PRO A 23 7.79 -0.82 14.12
CA PRO A 23 9.02 -1.53 13.82
C PRO A 23 10.16 -1.15 14.79
N PRO A 24 11.01 -2.11 15.19
CA PRO A 24 12.12 -1.82 16.09
C PRO A 24 13.05 -0.76 15.53
N ARG A 25 13.34 0.28 16.33
CA ARG A 25 14.28 1.35 16.00
C ARG A 25 15.18 1.62 17.21
N HIS A 26 16.44 1.91 16.94
CA HIS A 26 17.35 2.40 17.99
C HIS A 26 16.85 3.73 18.52
N SER A 27 16.86 3.87 19.83
CA SER A 27 16.49 5.11 20.52
C SER A 27 17.35 5.28 21.78
N SER A 28 17.35 6.48 22.34
CA SER A 28 17.99 6.80 23.63
C SER A 28 17.18 6.31 24.83
N ASN A 29 15.99 5.77 24.63
CA ASN A 29 15.18 5.24 25.73
C ASN A 29 15.88 4.05 26.38
N ARG A 30 15.82 3.96 27.71
CA ARG A 30 16.41 2.86 28.47
C ARG A 30 15.61 1.56 28.36
N GLU A 31 14.31 1.67 28.06
CA GLU A 31 13.42 0.52 27.90
C GLU A 31 13.41 0.02 26.46
N ASN A 32 13.37 -1.30 26.31
CA ASN A 32 13.28 -1.93 24.99
C ASN A 32 11.85 -1.98 24.42
N VAL A 33 10.83 -1.71 25.25
CA VAL A 33 9.41 -1.57 24.88
C VAL A 33 8.84 -0.44 25.71
N TYR A 34 8.27 0.59 25.08
CA TYR A 34 7.73 1.77 25.76
C TYR A 34 6.63 2.44 24.95
N VAL A 35 5.72 3.15 25.61
CA VAL A 35 4.67 3.94 24.97
C VAL A 35 5.28 5.22 24.38
N ASN A 36 4.83 5.62 23.21
CA ASN A 36 5.21 6.88 22.58
C ASN A 36 4.21 7.97 22.96
N ASP A 37 4.51 8.72 24.01
CA ASP A 37 3.63 9.77 24.54
C ASP A 37 3.65 11.08 23.71
N ASN A 38 4.53 11.18 22.71
CA ASN A 38 4.63 12.34 21.84
C ASN A 38 3.49 12.44 20.80
N VAL A 39 2.69 11.40 20.64
CA VAL A 39 1.60 11.34 19.65
C VAL A 39 0.34 10.84 20.34
N ALA A 40 -0.60 11.75 20.56
CA ALA A 40 -1.92 11.40 21.10
C ALA A 40 -2.93 11.24 19.94
N ILE A 41 -3.37 10.02 19.71
CA ILE A 41 -4.46 9.72 18.78
C ILE A 41 -5.56 9.01 19.59
N PRO A 42 -6.80 9.48 19.54
CA PRO A 42 -7.89 8.84 20.28
C PRO A 42 -7.97 7.34 19.98
N HIS A 43 -8.07 6.54 21.02
CA HIS A 43 -8.12 5.07 20.94
C HIS A 43 -6.92 4.36 20.32
N ILE A 44 -5.80 5.08 20.04
CA ILE A 44 -4.57 4.45 19.54
C ILE A 44 -3.42 4.70 20.53
N THR A 45 -2.89 3.63 21.11
CA THR A 45 -1.65 3.66 21.89
C THR A 45 -0.49 3.21 21.00
N ILE A 46 0.47 4.09 20.75
CA ILE A 46 1.65 3.78 19.95
C ILE A 46 2.73 3.19 20.86
N ILE A 47 3.17 1.98 20.55
CA ILE A 47 4.23 1.27 21.28
C ILE A 47 5.48 1.22 20.42
N ASN A 48 6.58 1.77 20.93
CA ASN A 48 7.88 1.69 20.31
C ASN A 48 8.65 0.50 20.86
N THR A 49 9.43 -0.13 20.00
CA THR A 49 10.32 -1.24 20.39
C THR A 49 11.74 -0.97 19.91
N GLN A 50 12.73 -1.45 20.67
CA GLN A 50 14.13 -1.42 20.27
C GLN A 50 14.54 -2.73 19.62
N PRO A 51 15.52 -2.74 18.69
CA PRO A 51 16.03 -3.96 18.09
C PRO A 51 16.67 -4.86 19.16
N VAL A 52 16.43 -6.16 19.04
CA VAL A 52 17.22 -7.15 19.79
C VAL A 52 18.67 -7.06 19.32
N LYS A 53 19.61 -6.93 20.26
CA LYS A 53 21.04 -6.89 19.93
C LYS A 53 21.41 -8.14 19.12
N GLN A 54 22.09 -7.95 17.99
CA GLN A 54 22.38 -9.03 17.02
C GLN A 54 21.15 -9.81 16.54
N GLY A 55 19.95 -9.19 16.57
CA GLY A 55 18.67 -9.86 16.31
C GLY A 55 18.59 -10.55 14.95
N LEU A 56 19.26 -10.00 13.92
CA LEU A 56 19.31 -10.62 12.59
C LEU A 56 20.06 -11.97 12.64
N LEU A 57 21.23 -12.00 13.28
CA LEU A 57 22.05 -13.20 13.46
C LEU A 57 21.31 -14.25 14.30
N LEU A 58 20.76 -13.82 15.43
CA LEU A 58 20.03 -14.70 16.35
C LEU A 58 18.80 -15.34 15.67
N ARG A 59 18.04 -14.57 14.92
CA ARG A 59 16.86 -15.06 14.20
C ARG A 59 17.19 -16.15 13.18
N HIS A 60 18.33 -16.02 12.47
CA HIS A 60 18.71 -16.97 11.43
C HIS A 60 19.50 -18.17 11.98
N LYS A 61 20.44 -17.95 12.90
CA LYS A 61 21.30 -19.02 13.41
C LYS A 61 20.78 -19.68 14.69
N PHE A 62 20.08 -18.91 15.55
CA PHE A 62 19.61 -19.37 16.88
C PHE A 62 18.14 -18.98 17.10
N PRO A 63 17.19 -19.47 16.27
CA PRO A 63 15.79 -19.03 16.32
C PRO A 63 15.12 -19.31 17.67
N GLY A 64 15.52 -20.39 18.38
CA GLY A 64 15.01 -20.71 19.73
C GLY A 64 15.36 -19.62 20.74
N LEU A 65 16.63 -19.16 20.76
CA LEU A 65 17.08 -18.08 21.63
C LEU A 65 16.37 -16.75 21.26
N TYR A 66 16.26 -16.45 19.98
CA TYR A 66 15.53 -15.27 19.51
C TYR A 66 14.06 -15.30 19.98
N ARG A 67 13.38 -16.46 19.91
CA ARG A 67 12.01 -16.61 20.44
C ARG A 67 11.92 -16.30 21.94
N GLN A 68 12.87 -16.72 22.74
CA GLN A 68 12.88 -16.42 24.18
C GLN A 68 13.03 -14.92 24.45
N LEU A 69 13.89 -14.23 23.70
CA LEU A 69 14.05 -12.78 23.80
C LEU A 69 12.78 -12.06 23.40
N ILE A 70 12.14 -12.44 22.28
CA ILE A 70 10.87 -11.86 21.83
C ILE A 70 9.73 -12.11 22.83
N LYS A 71 9.74 -13.20 23.57
CA LYS A 71 8.77 -13.46 24.63
C LYS A 71 8.73 -12.35 25.69
N SER A 72 9.89 -11.77 26.04
CA SER A 72 9.96 -10.65 26.98
C SER A 72 9.31 -9.38 26.40
N TYR A 73 9.46 -9.11 25.10
CA TYR A 73 8.80 -8.01 24.42
C TYR A 73 7.27 -8.21 24.39
N ALA A 74 6.82 -9.42 24.00
CA ALA A 74 5.42 -9.77 23.98
C ALA A 74 4.77 -9.60 25.36
N LYS A 75 5.45 -10.01 26.45
CA LYS A 75 4.98 -9.84 27.84
C LYS A 75 4.81 -8.36 28.19
N LYS A 76 5.77 -7.48 27.84
CA LYS A 76 5.69 -6.03 28.09
C LYS A 76 4.57 -5.39 27.29
N ILE A 77 4.46 -5.72 25.98
CA ILE A 77 3.39 -5.20 25.11
C ILE A 77 2.03 -5.63 25.67
N LYS A 78 1.88 -6.89 26.09
CA LYS A 78 0.64 -7.38 26.69
C LYS A 78 0.28 -6.64 27.99
N ALA A 79 1.26 -6.33 28.84
CA ALA A 79 1.03 -5.55 30.06
C ALA A 79 0.54 -4.13 29.74
N ILE A 80 1.12 -3.45 28.73
CA ILE A 80 0.64 -2.15 28.25
C ILE A 80 -0.81 -2.25 27.74
N ALA A 81 -1.17 -3.37 27.11
CA ALA A 81 -2.52 -3.62 26.60
C ALA A 81 -3.54 -4.09 27.67
N GLY A 82 -3.21 -3.99 28.95
CA GLY A 82 -4.12 -4.37 30.05
C GLY A 82 -4.24 -5.88 30.24
N ASN A 83 -3.24 -6.66 29.83
CA ASN A 83 -3.17 -8.12 29.94
C ASN A 83 -4.22 -8.93 29.15
N SER A 84 -5.07 -8.28 28.37
CA SER A 84 -6.02 -8.94 27.48
C SER A 84 -5.90 -8.37 26.07
N ILE A 85 -5.74 -9.26 25.07
CA ILE A 85 -5.69 -8.91 23.65
C ILE A 85 -6.72 -9.79 22.97
N ASP A 86 -7.75 -9.18 22.38
CA ASP A 86 -8.78 -9.93 21.65
C ASP A 86 -8.21 -10.40 20.31
N GLU A 87 -7.60 -9.50 19.54
CA GLU A 87 -7.02 -9.83 18.23
C GLU A 87 -5.60 -9.29 18.08
N LEU A 88 -4.71 -10.11 17.56
CA LEU A 88 -3.38 -9.71 17.10
C LEU A 88 -3.35 -9.70 15.57
N TRP A 89 -3.15 -8.54 14.99
CA TRP A 89 -2.95 -8.36 13.55
C TRP A 89 -1.46 -8.19 13.25
N CYS A 90 -0.82 -9.24 12.76
CA CYS A 90 0.61 -9.25 12.49
C CYS A 90 0.89 -8.96 11.00
N PHE A 91 1.44 -7.79 10.69
CA PHE A 91 1.78 -7.36 9.32
C PHE A 91 3.24 -7.64 8.92
N ASN A 92 4.05 -8.14 9.84
CA ASN A 92 5.44 -8.45 9.53
C ASN A 92 5.93 -9.65 10.34
N PRO A 93 5.89 -10.86 9.75
CA PRO A 93 6.33 -12.08 10.40
C PRO A 93 7.84 -12.13 10.69
N ASN A 94 8.63 -11.23 10.06
CA ASN A 94 10.07 -11.16 10.32
C ASN A 94 10.42 -10.46 11.65
N MET A 95 9.50 -9.66 12.20
CA MET A 95 9.76 -8.93 13.45
C MET A 95 9.42 -9.76 14.67
N PHE A 96 8.23 -10.35 14.68
CA PHE A 96 7.70 -11.13 15.78
C PHE A 96 7.42 -12.55 15.29
N ILE A 97 8.44 -13.38 15.29
CA ILE A 97 8.41 -14.74 14.70
C ILE A 97 7.55 -15.76 15.45
N ALA A 98 6.94 -15.35 16.55
CA ALA A 98 6.07 -16.19 17.37
C ALA A 98 4.83 -15.42 17.82
N PRO A 99 3.88 -15.16 16.93
CA PRO A 99 2.71 -14.31 17.21
C PRO A 99 1.86 -14.84 18.38
N LYS A 100 1.76 -16.14 18.61
CA LYS A 100 1.04 -16.71 19.77
C LYS A 100 1.61 -16.34 21.12
N GLN A 101 2.86 -15.88 21.20
CA GLN A 101 3.44 -15.42 22.48
C GLN A 101 2.77 -14.17 23.05
N PHE A 102 2.03 -13.42 22.23
CA PHE A 102 1.24 -12.28 22.70
C PHE A 102 0.00 -12.71 23.48
N GLY A 103 -0.45 -13.96 23.36
CA GLY A 103 -1.60 -14.51 24.06
C GLY A 103 -2.91 -13.83 23.67
N ALA A 104 -3.04 -13.42 22.43
CA ALA A 104 -4.29 -12.94 21.86
C ALA A 104 -5.29 -14.09 21.68
N LYS A 105 -6.60 -13.79 21.78
CA LYS A 105 -7.66 -14.79 21.55
C LYS A 105 -7.67 -15.25 20.09
N LYS A 106 -7.41 -14.33 19.15
CA LYS A 106 -7.26 -14.60 17.70
C LYS A 106 -6.00 -13.94 17.18
N THR A 107 -5.29 -14.63 16.30
CA THR A 107 -4.04 -14.17 15.67
C THR A 107 -4.19 -14.23 14.15
N LEU A 108 -4.20 -13.07 13.51
CA LEU A 108 -4.30 -12.91 12.06
C LEU A 108 -2.93 -12.50 11.50
N LEU A 109 -2.42 -13.25 10.54
CA LEU A 109 -1.16 -12.95 9.88
C LEU A 109 -1.40 -12.37 8.48
N PHE A 110 -1.00 -11.12 8.29
CA PHE A 110 -1.11 -10.41 7.02
C PHE A 110 0.16 -10.59 6.20
N LEU A 111 0.04 -11.25 5.06
CA LEU A 111 1.12 -11.57 4.13
C LEU A 111 1.01 -10.64 2.90
N TYR A 112 1.68 -9.50 2.94
CA TYR A 112 1.64 -8.50 1.87
C TYR A 112 2.81 -8.62 0.90
N ASP A 113 3.85 -9.36 1.29
CA ASP A 113 5.07 -9.60 0.52
C ASP A 113 5.51 -11.05 0.64
N PHE A 114 6.44 -11.46 -0.22
CA PHE A 114 7.15 -12.71 -0.06
C PHE A 114 8.22 -12.58 1.02
N TYR A 115 7.99 -13.20 2.14
CA TYR A 115 8.96 -13.27 3.23
C TYR A 115 9.79 -14.55 3.12
N LYS A 116 11.10 -14.46 3.34
CA LYS A 116 12.00 -15.61 3.28
C LYS A 116 12.34 -16.12 4.68
N GLY A 117 12.37 -17.43 4.84
CA GLY A 117 12.91 -18.11 6.04
C GLY A 117 11.91 -18.98 6.78
N ARG A 118 12.41 -20.06 7.39
CA ARG A 118 11.63 -21.05 8.16
C ARG A 118 10.79 -20.44 9.29
N HIS A 119 11.21 -19.27 9.81
CA HIS A 119 10.46 -18.57 10.85
C HIS A 119 9.11 -18.02 10.35
N VAL A 120 9.02 -17.69 9.05
CA VAL A 120 7.76 -17.25 8.44
C VAL A 120 6.76 -18.40 8.33
N GLU A 121 7.24 -19.57 7.90
CA GLU A 121 6.44 -20.81 7.86
C GLU A 121 5.94 -21.16 9.28
N ALA A 122 6.80 -21.03 10.28
CA ALA A 122 6.41 -21.24 11.68
C ALA A 122 5.36 -20.25 12.14
N ALA A 123 5.48 -18.96 11.80
CA ALA A 123 4.48 -17.93 12.11
C ALA A 123 3.15 -18.21 11.40
N CYS A 124 3.18 -18.67 10.14
CA CYS A 124 1.99 -19.10 9.41
C CYS A 124 1.29 -20.28 10.09
N LYS A 125 2.06 -21.25 10.61
CA LYS A 125 1.50 -22.38 11.35
C LYS A 125 0.92 -22.00 12.71
N GLU A 126 1.44 -20.96 13.34
CA GLU A 126 0.94 -20.47 14.64
C GLU A 126 -0.29 -19.55 14.52
N ALA A 127 -0.45 -18.84 13.41
CA ALA A 127 -1.60 -17.96 13.20
C ALA A 127 -2.92 -18.75 13.11
N ASP A 128 -4.02 -18.17 13.57
CA ASP A 128 -5.35 -18.76 13.42
C ASP A 128 -5.85 -18.60 12.00
N ALA A 129 -5.43 -17.54 11.29
CA ALA A 129 -5.74 -17.34 9.89
C ALA A 129 -4.65 -16.53 9.15
N LEU A 130 -4.59 -16.73 7.83
CA LEU A 130 -3.73 -15.99 6.91
C LEU A 130 -4.57 -15.01 6.08
N ILE A 131 -4.08 -13.78 5.93
CA ILE A 131 -4.71 -12.77 5.07
C ILE A 131 -3.66 -12.28 4.08
N SER A 132 -3.99 -12.22 2.80
CA SER A 132 -3.09 -11.68 1.78
C SER A 132 -3.81 -10.82 0.77
N ILE A 133 -3.09 -9.86 0.21
CA ILE A 133 -3.60 -8.96 -0.83
C ILE A 133 -3.58 -9.58 -2.23
N THR A 134 -2.85 -10.68 -2.43
CA THR A 134 -2.75 -11.38 -3.70
C THR A 134 -2.84 -12.89 -3.53
N SER A 135 -3.43 -13.58 -4.48
CA SER A 135 -3.44 -15.03 -4.51
C SER A 135 -2.04 -15.61 -4.66
N VAL A 136 -1.15 -14.94 -5.41
CA VAL A 136 0.23 -15.39 -5.65
C VAL A 136 1.02 -15.53 -4.34
N VAL A 137 0.91 -14.55 -3.44
CA VAL A 137 1.55 -14.63 -2.12
C VAL A 137 0.83 -15.65 -1.23
N LEU A 138 -0.50 -15.63 -1.24
CA LEU A 138 -1.31 -16.54 -0.42
C LEU A 138 -1.05 -18.00 -0.78
N ASP A 139 -1.03 -18.34 -2.08
CA ASP A 139 -0.81 -19.70 -2.57
C ASP A 139 0.55 -20.28 -2.14
N HIS A 140 1.54 -19.41 -1.92
CA HIS A 140 2.85 -19.83 -1.43
C HIS A 140 2.84 -20.28 0.06
N TYR A 141 1.94 -19.70 0.87
CA TYR A 141 1.94 -19.91 2.34
C TYR A 141 0.73 -20.68 2.84
N LYS A 142 -0.37 -20.74 2.09
CA LYS A 142 -1.57 -21.45 2.51
C LYS A 142 -1.30 -22.97 2.58
N SER A 143 -1.90 -23.59 3.57
CA SER A 143 -2.08 -25.05 3.62
C SER A 143 -3.57 -25.37 3.67
N GLU A 144 -3.98 -26.54 3.22
CA GLU A 144 -5.38 -26.98 3.18
C GLU A 144 -6.07 -26.95 4.55
N ALA A 145 -5.29 -27.12 5.62
CA ALA A 145 -5.79 -27.12 7.00
C ALA A 145 -5.87 -25.74 7.66
N ARG A 146 -5.50 -24.64 6.94
CA ARG A 146 -5.43 -23.31 7.53
C ARG A 146 -6.44 -22.36 6.90
N PRO A 147 -7.34 -21.73 7.70
CA PRO A 147 -8.22 -20.70 7.18
C PRO A 147 -7.43 -19.53 6.55
N TYR A 148 -7.93 -19.03 5.42
CA TYR A 148 -7.30 -17.88 4.74
C TYR A 148 -8.34 -16.96 4.11
N LEU A 149 -7.95 -15.70 3.94
CA LEU A 149 -8.75 -14.66 3.29
C LEU A 149 -7.90 -13.92 2.25
N LEU A 150 -8.36 -13.92 1.00
CA LEU A 150 -7.83 -13.01 -0.02
C LEU A 150 -8.53 -11.65 0.16
N LEU A 151 -7.78 -10.65 0.58
CA LEU A 151 -8.30 -9.34 0.92
C LEU A 151 -7.47 -8.26 0.21
N PRO A 152 -7.97 -7.65 -0.88
CA PRO A 152 -7.30 -6.55 -1.56
C PRO A 152 -7.02 -5.36 -0.63
N HIS A 153 -6.18 -4.42 -1.09
CA HIS A 153 -5.97 -3.16 -0.38
C HIS A 153 -7.28 -2.41 -0.15
N GLY A 154 -7.29 -1.56 0.87
CA GLY A 154 -8.39 -0.63 1.13
C GLY A 154 -8.14 0.76 0.55
N LEU A 155 -9.21 1.44 0.17
CA LEU A 155 -9.21 2.87 -0.12
C LEU A 155 -9.25 3.67 1.19
N ALA A 156 -8.39 4.68 1.31
CA ALA A 156 -8.37 5.55 2.50
C ALA A 156 -9.63 6.44 2.56
N SER A 157 -10.07 6.75 3.80
CA SER A 157 -11.28 7.56 4.06
C SER A 157 -11.27 8.92 3.37
N SER A 158 -10.11 9.59 3.27
CA SER A 158 -9.98 10.88 2.56
C SER A 158 -10.35 10.78 1.07
N PHE A 159 -9.97 9.70 0.41
CA PHE A 159 -10.35 9.44 -0.99
C PHE A 159 -11.81 9.03 -1.09
N ALA A 160 -12.28 8.18 -0.18
CA ALA A 160 -13.67 7.71 -0.15
C ALA A 160 -14.65 8.86 0.00
N ALA A 161 -14.41 9.79 0.93
CA ALA A 161 -15.27 10.94 1.16
C ALA A 161 -15.46 11.81 -0.10
N ILE A 162 -14.39 12.08 -0.84
CA ILE A 162 -14.47 12.85 -2.10
C ILE A 162 -15.23 12.05 -3.16
N ALA A 163 -14.96 10.76 -3.27
CA ALA A 163 -15.62 9.87 -4.24
C ALA A 163 -17.13 9.77 -3.98
N GLU A 164 -17.56 9.61 -2.73
CA GLU A 164 -18.97 9.61 -2.30
C GLU A 164 -19.66 10.93 -2.62
N GLU A 165 -19.00 12.07 -2.36
CA GLU A 165 -19.54 13.39 -2.67
C GLU A 165 -19.76 13.55 -4.18
N ARG A 166 -18.81 13.10 -5.01
CA ARG A 166 -18.94 13.15 -6.46
C ARG A 166 -20.11 12.30 -6.99
N ILE A 167 -20.26 11.08 -6.47
CA ILE A 167 -21.43 10.23 -6.79
C ILE A 167 -22.73 10.94 -6.40
N LYS A 168 -22.80 11.48 -5.17
CA LYS A 168 -23.99 12.17 -4.67
C LYS A 168 -24.37 13.39 -5.49
N LYS A 169 -23.37 14.16 -5.97
CA LYS A 169 -23.57 15.36 -6.78
C LYS A 169 -23.72 15.07 -8.28
N ASN A 170 -23.52 13.83 -8.70
CA ASN A 170 -23.40 13.43 -10.12
C ASN A 170 -22.35 14.27 -10.88
N ASP A 171 -21.21 14.55 -10.20
CA ASP A 171 -20.13 15.41 -10.69
C ASP A 171 -19.08 14.57 -11.45
N PHE A 172 -19.30 14.40 -12.76
CA PHE A 172 -18.44 13.63 -13.63
C PHE A 172 -17.80 14.52 -14.72
N ILE A 173 -16.69 15.15 -14.37
CA ILE A 173 -15.91 15.99 -15.29
C ILE A 173 -15.10 15.09 -16.23
N VAL A 174 -15.26 15.25 -17.53
CA VAL A 174 -14.54 14.45 -18.53
C VAL A 174 -13.08 14.89 -18.64
N GLN A 175 -12.83 16.19 -18.77
CA GLN A 175 -11.50 16.78 -18.90
C GLN A 175 -11.41 18.10 -18.11
N ASN A 176 -10.30 18.31 -17.42
CA ASN A 176 -10.03 19.49 -16.61
C ASN A 176 -9.19 20.52 -17.39
N GLY A 177 -9.86 21.36 -18.17
CA GLY A 177 -9.22 22.46 -18.89
C GLY A 177 -8.74 22.10 -20.30
N LYS A 178 -7.91 23.00 -20.89
CA LYS A 178 -7.47 22.87 -22.30
C LYS A 178 -6.31 21.89 -22.51
N LYS A 179 -5.43 21.79 -21.52
CA LYS A 179 -4.26 20.91 -21.56
C LYS A 179 -4.54 19.63 -20.78
N ILE A 180 -4.30 18.48 -21.39
CA ILE A 180 -4.50 17.19 -20.76
C ILE A 180 -3.47 17.00 -19.62
N LYS A 181 -3.95 16.63 -18.44
CA LYS A 181 -3.15 16.38 -17.26
C LYS A 181 -3.12 14.89 -16.91
N VAL A 182 -1.92 14.33 -16.85
CA VAL A 182 -1.72 12.90 -16.54
C VAL A 182 -0.96 12.75 -15.25
N GLY A 183 -1.55 12.02 -14.30
CA GLY A 183 -1.02 11.83 -12.94
C GLY A 183 -0.29 10.51 -12.74
N TYR A 184 0.73 10.55 -11.88
CA TYR A 184 1.40 9.38 -11.31
C TYR A 184 1.70 9.60 -9.84
N THR A 185 1.36 8.64 -8.99
CA THR A 185 1.73 8.66 -7.56
C THR A 185 2.69 7.53 -7.23
N GLY A 186 3.73 7.81 -6.44
CA GLY A 186 4.61 6.77 -5.93
C GLY A 186 6.05 7.19 -5.74
N ASN A 187 6.83 6.27 -5.20
CA ASN A 187 8.26 6.49 -5.03
C ASN A 187 8.98 6.45 -6.39
N LEU A 188 9.42 7.62 -6.86
CA LEU A 188 10.12 7.79 -8.14
C LEU A 188 11.52 7.14 -8.15
N LEU A 189 12.04 6.85 -6.95
CA LEU A 189 13.34 6.20 -6.74
C LEU A 189 13.22 4.67 -6.61
N ARG A 190 12.02 4.10 -6.79
CA ARG A 190 11.79 2.65 -6.68
C ARG A 190 12.21 1.93 -7.97
N GLN A 191 12.96 0.84 -7.82
CA GLN A 191 13.45 0.03 -8.95
C GLN A 191 12.33 -0.65 -9.78
N GLY A 192 11.15 -0.86 -9.21
CA GLY A 192 10.01 -1.50 -9.91
C GLY A 192 9.32 -0.63 -10.98
N MET A 193 9.61 0.68 -11.02
CA MET A 193 9.06 1.57 -12.04
C MET A 193 9.79 1.39 -13.38
N ASN A 194 9.06 1.30 -14.49
CA ASN A 194 9.62 1.30 -15.84
C ASN A 194 9.99 2.73 -16.26
N THR A 195 11.17 3.18 -15.84
CA THR A 195 11.66 4.55 -16.10
C THR A 195 11.95 4.81 -17.57
N VAL A 196 12.30 3.78 -18.34
CA VAL A 196 12.55 3.89 -19.79
C VAL A 196 11.26 4.20 -20.53
N LEU A 197 10.20 3.44 -20.23
CA LEU A 197 8.87 3.69 -20.80
C LEU A 197 8.36 5.07 -20.40
N ALA A 198 8.48 5.44 -19.10
CA ALA A 198 8.07 6.74 -18.60
C ALA A 198 8.77 7.89 -19.31
N LYS A 199 10.11 7.80 -19.50
CA LYS A 199 10.88 8.80 -20.23
C LYS A 199 10.41 8.93 -21.69
N THR A 200 10.29 7.80 -22.41
CA THR A 200 9.82 7.77 -23.80
C THR A 200 8.41 8.37 -23.92
N LEU A 201 7.53 8.06 -22.98
CA LEU A 201 6.16 8.58 -22.95
C LEU A 201 6.14 10.12 -22.83
N ILE A 202 6.93 10.66 -21.89
CA ILE A 202 7.03 12.10 -21.64
C ILE A 202 7.62 12.80 -22.88
N GLU A 203 8.74 12.31 -23.42
CA GLU A 203 9.41 12.90 -24.59
C GLU A 203 8.53 12.95 -25.84
N LYS A 204 7.70 11.91 -26.05
CA LYS A 204 6.78 11.83 -27.22
C LYS A 204 5.50 12.64 -27.08
N ASN A 205 5.17 13.16 -25.88
CA ASN A 205 3.92 13.84 -25.62
C ASN A 205 4.13 15.24 -24.99
N PRO A 206 4.82 16.19 -25.66
CA PRO A 206 5.12 17.51 -25.10
C PRO A 206 3.87 18.37 -24.88
N GLN A 207 2.74 18.03 -25.50
CA GLN A 207 1.43 18.68 -25.33
C GLN A 207 0.69 18.27 -24.05
N VAL A 208 1.14 17.20 -23.37
CA VAL A 208 0.56 16.69 -22.13
C VAL A 208 1.32 17.26 -20.94
N GLU A 209 0.61 17.57 -19.87
CA GLU A 209 1.20 17.96 -18.60
C GLU A 209 1.22 16.75 -17.65
N PHE A 210 2.43 16.32 -17.26
CA PHE A 210 2.62 15.16 -16.40
C PHE A 210 2.83 15.59 -14.95
N HIS A 211 2.03 15.07 -14.03
CA HIS A 211 2.08 15.37 -12.61
C HIS A 211 2.57 14.16 -11.81
N PHE A 212 3.63 14.33 -11.03
CA PHE A 212 4.22 13.27 -10.23
C PHE A 212 4.18 13.64 -8.73
N TRP A 213 3.62 12.75 -7.91
CA TRP A 213 3.61 12.82 -6.45
C TRP A 213 4.47 11.72 -5.87
N GLY A 214 5.37 12.06 -4.99
CA GLY A 214 6.26 11.14 -4.29
C GLY A 214 7.60 11.77 -3.99
N PRO A 215 8.51 11.04 -3.30
CA PRO A 215 9.84 11.53 -3.01
C PRO A 215 10.57 11.99 -4.29
N ASP A 216 11.01 13.22 -4.32
CA ASP A 216 11.76 13.83 -5.42
C ASP A 216 13.23 14.07 -5.05
N SER A 217 13.64 13.54 -3.90
CA SER A 217 15.02 13.56 -3.40
C SER A 217 15.35 12.29 -2.63
N ILE A 218 16.64 11.93 -2.59
CA ILE A 218 17.13 10.77 -1.83
C ILE A 218 16.87 10.95 -0.32
N LYS A 219 16.88 12.19 0.18
CA LYS A 219 16.63 12.51 1.60
C LYS A 219 15.19 12.22 2.03
N GLU A 220 14.24 12.33 1.11
CA GLU A 220 12.81 12.06 1.36
C GLU A 220 12.44 10.59 1.14
N ASN A 221 13.39 9.77 0.70
CA ASN A 221 13.16 8.35 0.47
C ASN A 221 13.06 7.59 1.80
N ASN A 222 11.86 7.53 2.36
CA ASN A 222 11.56 6.87 3.64
C ASN A 222 11.35 5.35 3.53
N VAL A 223 11.67 4.72 2.39
CA VAL A 223 11.52 3.28 2.22
C VAL A 223 12.70 2.59 2.92
N SER A 224 12.46 2.14 4.15
CA SER A 224 13.40 1.32 4.91
C SER A 224 13.81 0.09 4.09
N GLY A 225 15.10 -0.03 3.76
CA GLY A 225 15.67 -1.19 3.09
C GLY A 225 16.20 -0.95 1.66
N LEU A 226 15.94 0.19 1.06
CA LEU A 226 16.61 0.61 -0.18
C LEU A 226 17.71 1.59 0.19
N SER A 227 18.91 1.09 0.35
CA SER A 227 20.06 1.87 0.81
C SER A 227 20.49 2.96 -0.18
N GLU A 228 20.19 2.82 -1.47
CA GLU A 228 20.53 3.84 -2.49
C GLU A 228 19.61 3.71 -3.72
N ALA A 229 19.12 4.84 -4.24
CA ALA A 229 18.55 4.89 -5.58
C ALA A 229 19.68 4.57 -6.57
N THR A 230 19.42 3.64 -7.49
CA THR A 230 20.41 3.33 -8.53
C THR A 230 20.63 4.54 -9.43
N GLN A 231 21.72 4.55 -10.19
CA GLN A 231 22.02 5.62 -11.15
C GLN A 231 20.82 5.85 -12.11
N VAL A 232 20.17 4.77 -12.54
CA VAL A 232 19.00 4.83 -13.44
C VAL A 232 17.85 5.66 -12.84
N GLN A 233 17.54 5.48 -11.55
CA GLN A 233 16.48 6.28 -10.89
C GLN A 233 16.91 7.74 -10.68
N GLN A 234 18.18 7.96 -10.39
CA GLN A 234 18.71 9.32 -10.25
C GLN A 234 18.67 10.07 -11.59
N ASP A 235 19.09 9.43 -12.68
CA ASP A 235 19.05 9.98 -14.03
C ASP A 235 17.61 10.27 -14.47
N PHE A 236 16.67 9.38 -14.15
CA PHE A 236 15.25 9.59 -14.40
C PHE A 236 14.71 10.80 -13.65
N LEU A 237 15.05 10.95 -12.37
CA LEU A 237 14.61 12.11 -11.58
C LEU A 237 15.21 13.42 -12.15
N GLN A 238 16.46 13.42 -12.57
CA GLN A 238 17.07 14.57 -13.23
C GLN A 238 16.38 14.92 -14.56
N PHE A 239 16.01 13.91 -15.33
CA PHE A 239 15.22 14.09 -16.54
C PHE A 239 13.85 14.75 -16.25
N LEU A 240 13.12 14.27 -15.24
CA LEU A 240 11.85 14.85 -14.83
C LEU A 240 12.00 16.34 -14.43
N LYS A 241 13.03 16.67 -13.65
CA LYS A 241 13.31 18.05 -13.22
C LYS A 241 13.65 19.02 -14.38
N LYS A 242 14.17 18.50 -15.48
CA LYS A 242 14.52 19.30 -16.68
C LYS A 242 13.37 19.41 -17.68
N SER A 243 12.31 18.63 -17.55
CA SER A 243 11.22 18.58 -18.52
C SER A 243 10.18 19.68 -18.24
N ASN A 244 9.98 20.59 -19.19
CA ASN A 244 9.14 21.79 -19.03
C ASN A 244 7.63 21.51 -18.87
N HIS A 245 7.18 20.29 -19.18
CA HIS A 245 5.77 19.86 -19.07
C HIS A 245 5.59 18.77 -18.00
N VAL A 246 6.53 18.69 -17.05
CA VAL A 246 6.47 17.85 -15.87
C VAL A 246 6.38 18.71 -14.63
N VAL A 247 5.46 18.37 -13.74
CA VAL A 247 5.26 19.01 -12.43
C VAL A 247 5.55 17.98 -11.34
N LEU A 248 6.55 18.27 -10.50
CA LEU A 248 6.89 17.45 -9.33
C LEU A 248 6.28 18.09 -8.08
N HIS A 249 5.41 17.35 -7.39
CA HIS A 249 4.68 17.83 -6.21
C HIS A 249 5.33 17.43 -4.88
N GLY A 250 6.38 16.59 -4.91
CA GLY A 250 6.98 16.05 -3.69
C GLY A 250 6.05 15.10 -2.94
N VAL A 251 6.34 14.88 -1.67
CA VAL A 251 5.54 14.03 -0.77
C VAL A 251 4.36 14.83 -0.23
N LYS A 252 3.18 14.26 -0.31
CA LYS A 252 1.93 14.83 0.20
C LYS A 252 1.32 13.94 1.28
N THR A 253 0.52 14.54 2.15
CA THR A 253 -0.38 13.77 3.02
C THR A 253 -1.46 13.07 2.19
N VAL A 254 -2.08 12.04 2.76
CA VAL A 254 -3.15 11.30 2.06
C VAL A 254 -4.32 12.22 1.71
N SER A 255 -4.65 13.17 2.58
CA SER A 255 -5.76 14.11 2.35
C SER A 255 -5.43 15.14 1.27
N GLU A 256 -4.22 15.71 1.25
CA GLU A 256 -3.79 16.61 0.17
C GLU A 256 -3.78 15.88 -1.17
N LEU A 257 -3.22 14.66 -1.20
CA LEU A 257 -3.17 13.85 -2.41
C LEU A 257 -4.57 13.55 -2.96
N ALA A 258 -5.53 13.21 -2.09
CA ALA A 258 -6.91 12.92 -2.48
C ALA A 258 -7.57 14.13 -3.17
N VAL A 259 -7.26 15.35 -2.74
CA VAL A 259 -7.77 16.59 -3.35
C VAL A 259 -7.04 16.90 -4.65
N GLU A 260 -5.69 16.90 -4.64
CA GLU A 260 -4.89 17.30 -5.81
C GLU A 260 -5.11 16.38 -7.01
N MET A 261 -5.30 15.08 -6.79
CA MET A 261 -5.54 14.09 -7.85
C MET A 261 -6.85 14.31 -8.62
N GLN A 262 -7.84 15.01 -8.04
CA GLN A 262 -9.11 15.30 -8.76
C GLN A 262 -8.90 16.19 -10.01
N ALA A 263 -7.82 16.94 -10.07
CA ALA A 263 -7.49 17.80 -11.20
C ALA A 263 -6.92 17.06 -12.42
N MET A 264 -6.67 15.75 -12.32
CA MET A 264 -6.12 14.96 -13.42
C MET A 264 -7.21 14.52 -14.41
N ASP A 265 -6.80 14.27 -15.65
CA ASP A 265 -7.66 13.73 -16.71
C ASP A 265 -7.45 12.24 -16.94
N ALA A 266 -6.25 11.74 -16.62
CA ALA A 266 -5.89 10.33 -16.69
C ALA A 266 -4.78 10.02 -15.68
N PHE A 267 -4.57 8.73 -15.41
CA PHE A 267 -3.45 8.24 -14.62
C PHE A 267 -2.65 7.21 -15.40
N ILE A 268 -1.36 7.10 -15.10
CA ILE A 268 -0.48 6.07 -15.63
C ILE A 268 0.01 5.16 -14.50
N PHE A 269 0.11 3.86 -14.80
CA PHE A 269 0.69 2.87 -13.91
C PHE A 269 1.73 2.05 -14.66
N LEU A 270 3.02 2.32 -14.38
CA LEU A 270 4.18 1.91 -15.18
C LEU A 270 5.09 0.96 -14.39
N TYR A 271 4.55 -0.16 -13.93
CA TYR A 271 5.33 -1.19 -13.25
C TYR A 271 5.49 -2.41 -14.13
N SER A 272 6.67 -3.04 -14.05
CA SER A 272 6.96 -4.26 -14.77
C SER A 272 6.80 -5.48 -13.86
N ALA A 273 6.00 -6.45 -14.27
CA ALA A 273 5.91 -7.74 -13.59
C ALA A 273 7.25 -8.50 -13.56
N LYS A 274 8.17 -8.18 -14.47
CA LYS A 274 9.52 -8.76 -14.49
C LYS A 274 10.40 -8.22 -13.34
N THR A 275 10.17 -6.99 -12.91
CA THR A 275 10.98 -6.32 -11.88
C THR A 275 10.29 -6.26 -10.51
N ASP A 276 8.96 -6.20 -10.47
CA ASP A 276 8.18 -6.12 -9.23
C ASP A 276 6.83 -6.82 -9.39
N ILE A 277 6.81 -8.12 -9.16
CA ILE A 277 5.60 -8.96 -9.26
C ILE A 277 4.51 -8.51 -8.27
N ASN A 278 4.87 -8.06 -7.07
CA ASN A 278 3.90 -7.64 -6.07
C ASN A 278 3.24 -6.31 -6.44
N ALA A 279 4.01 -5.33 -6.94
CA ALA A 279 3.45 -4.06 -7.39
C ALA A 279 2.56 -4.26 -8.64
N ALA A 280 2.95 -5.16 -9.54
CA ALA A 280 2.14 -5.50 -10.71
C ALA A 280 0.88 -6.32 -10.36
N SER A 281 0.90 -7.08 -9.25
CA SER A 281 -0.24 -7.91 -8.84
C SER A 281 -1.36 -7.11 -8.20
N ASN A 282 -1.04 -6.24 -7.23
CA ASN A 282 -2.03 -5.43 -6.52
C ASN A 282 -1.36 -4.21 -5.87
N SER A 283 -1.62 -3.03 -6.40
CA SER A 283 -1.11 -1.78 -5.85
C SER A 283 -2.27 -0.94 -5.29
N HIS A 284 -2.14 -0.47 -4.03
CA HIS A 284 -3.10 0.43 -3.40
C HIS A 284 -3.36 1.71 -4.21
N LYS A 285 -2.38 2.18 -4.98
CA LYS A 285 -2.50 3.36 -5.85
C LYS A 285 -3.61 3.23 -6.88
N ILE A 286 -3.87 2.01 -7.38
CA ILE A 286 -4.93 1.79 -8.37
C ILE A 286 -6.29 2.12 -7.77
N LEU A 287 -6.56 1.76 -6.51
CA LEU A 287 -7.81 2.17 -5.83
C LEU A 287 -7.90 3.69 -5.67
N GLU A 288 -6.78 4.35 -5.34
CA GLU A 288 -6.72 5.81 -5.26
C GLU A 288 -7.05 6.46 -6.62
N TYR A 289 -6.50 5.94 -7.71
CA TYR A 289 -6.83 6.40 -9.07
C TYR A 289 -8.30 6.13 -9.44
N LEU A 290 -8.80 4.91 -9.18
CA LEU A 290 -10.19 4.53 -9.46
C LEU A 290 -11.18 5.43 -8.73
N SER A 291 -10.85 5.87 -7.50
CA SER A 291 -11.71 6.76 -6.71
C SER A 291 -11.91 8.15 -7.35
N THR A 292 -10.99 8.57 -8.22
CA THR A 292 -11.17 9.81 -9.03
C THR A 292 -12.10 9.61 -10.22
N GLY A 293 -12.47 8.38 -10.56
CA GLY A 293 -13.25 8.04 -11.75
C GLY A 293 -12.47 8.12 -13.06
N LYS A 294 -11.27 8.69 -13.08
CA LYS A 294 -10.50 8.92 -14.31
C LYS A 294 -9.90 7.63 -14.87
N VAL A 295 -9.67 7.62 -16.19
CA VAL A 295 -9.07 6.49 -16.89
C VAL A 295 -7.66 6.24 -16.39
N ILE A 296 -7.31 4.95 -16.24
CA ILE A 296 -5.99 4.49 -15.83
C ILE A 296 -5.40 3.70 -16.99
N ILE A 297 -4.28 4.15 -17.51
CA ILE A 297 -3.50 3.47 -18.54
C ILE A 297 -2.36 2.74 -17.84
N SER A 298 -2.31 1.42 -17.96
CA SER A 298 -1.38 0.62 -17.17
C SER A 298 -0.66 -0.45 -17.99
N THR A 299 0.53 -0.83 -17.56
CA THR A 299 1.10 -2.13 -17.87
C THR A 299 0.22 -3.21 -17.25
N PHE A 300 0.43 -4.47 -17.61
CA PHE A 300 -0.42 -5.57 -17.13
C PHE A 300 -0.45 -5.67 -15.59
N VAL A 301 -1.65 -5.75 -15.04
CA VAL A 301 -1.91 -5.94 -13.61
C VAL A 301 -2.89 -7.09 -13.43
N SER A 302 -2.42 -8.23 -12.93
CA SER A 302 -3.20 -9.48 -12.85
C SER A 302 -4.51 -9.36 -12.06
N GLN A 303 -4.53 -8.55 -11.01
CA GLN A 303 -5.72 -8.30 -10.17
C GLN A 303 -6.90 -7.70 -10.96
N TYR A 304 -6.62 -6.96 -12.03
CA TYR A 304 -7.62 -6.22 -12.79
C TYR A 304 -7.89 -6.79 -14.19
N GLN A 305 -7.32 -7.95 -14.53
CA GLN A 305 -7.40 -8.52 -15.88
C GLN A 305 -8.83 -8.86 -16.37
N ASN A 306 -9.79 -9.03 -15.45
CA ASN A 306 -11.14 -9.51 -15.76
C ASN A 306 -12.25 -8.47 -15.53
N ASN A 307 -11.92 -7.18 -15.27
CA ASN A 307 -12.95 -6.22 -14.85
C ASN A 307 -13.08 -4.94 -15.69
N ASN A 308 -12.24 -4.74 -16.69
CA ASN A 308 -12.24 -3.56 -17.58
C ASN A 308 -12.24 -2.21 -16.84
N LEU A 309 -11.61 -2.13 -15.67
CA LEU A 309 -11.47 -0.89 -14.91
C LEU A 309 -10.24 -0.08 -15.35
N LEU A 310 -9.23 -0.78 -15.86
CA LEU A 310 -7.99 -0.23 -16.38
C LEU A 310 -7.89 -0.50 -17.89
N VAL A 311 -7.21 0.38 -18.61
CA VAL A 311 -6.78 0.15 -19.98
C VAL A 311 -5.36 -0.38 -19.92
N MET A 312 -5.21 -1.71 -20.06
CA MET A 312 -3.94 -2.42 -19.87
C MET A 312 -3.27 -2.75 -21.20
N SER A 313 -1.94 -2.65 -21.23
CA SER A 313 -1.09 -3.00 -22.37
C SER A 313 -0.22 -4.20 -22.04
N LYS A 314 0.09 -5.03 -23.03
CA LYS A 314 0.91 -6.25 -22.90
C LYS A 314 2.40 -5.94 -22.84
N ASP A 315 2.84 -4.89 -23.55
CA ASP A 315 4.22 -4.47 -23.62
C ASP A 315 4.36 -2.94 -23.79
N ASP A 316 5.60 -2.45 -23.79
CA ASP A 316 5.91 -1.01 -23.82
C ASP A 316 5.51 -0.36 -25.16
N LYS A 317 5.58 -1.10 -26.29
CA LYS A 317 5.18 -0.58 -27.61
C LYS A 317 3.66 -0.40 -27.69
N GLU A 318 2.91 -1.39 -27.24
CA GLU A 318 1.46 -1.33 -27.15
C GLU A 318 1.05 -0.22 -26.16
N PHE A 319 1.77 -0.03 -25.06
CA PHE A 319 1.49 1.03 -24.10
C PHE A 319 1.50 2.41 -24.74
N LEU A 320 2.50 2.73 -25.54
CA LEU A 320 2.60 4.03 -26.21
C LEU A 320 1.42 4.26 -27.18
N ALA A 321 1.04 3.24 -27.95
CA ALA A 321 -0.10 3.30 -28.84
C ALA A 321 -1.43 3.46 -28.06
N THR A 322 -1.61 2.67 -27.01
CA THR A 322 -2.77 2.73 -26.11
C THR A 322 -2.90 4.09 -25.45
N PHE A 323 -1.79 4.66 -24.96
CA PHE A 323 -1.77 5.99 -24.36
C PHE A 323 -2.28 7.06 -25.35
N THR A 324 -1.74 7.07 -26.57
CA THR A 324 -2.18 8.00 -27.62
C THR A 324 -3.66 7.83 -27.94
N HIS A 325 -4.12 6.59 -28.08
CA HIS A 325 -5.53 6.29 -28.35
C HIS A 325 -6.45 6.77 -27.23
N VAL A 326 -6.11 6.50 -25.97
CA VAL A 326 -6.93 6.91 -24.81
C VAL A 326 -7.01 8.43 -24.72
N LEU A 327 -5.90 9.14 -24.90
CA LEU A 327 -5.90 10.60 -24.82
C LEU A 327 -6.72 11.26 -25.96
N ALA A 328 -6.71 10.66 -27.16
CA ALA A 328 -7.54 11.13 -28.27
C ALA A 328 -9.05 10.89 -28.05
N ASN A 329 -9.41 9.94 -27.17
CA ASN A 329 -10.78 9.51 -26.91
C ASN A 329 -11.19 9.69 -25.43
N LEU A 330 -10.67 10.69 -24.72
CA LEU A 330 -10.94 10.92 -23.29
C LEU A 330 -12.42 11.01 -22.95
N GLN A 331 -13.25 11.54 -23.87
CA GLN A 331 -14.71 11.64 -23.66
C GLN A 331 -15.36 10.26 -23.49
N GLU A 332 -14.93 9.27 -24.26
CA GLU A 332 -15.41 7.90 -24.16
C GLU A 332 -14.89 7.24 -22.87
N PHE A 333 -13.58 7.29 -22.66
CA PHE A 333 -12.92 6.64 -21.50
C PHE A 333 -13.29 7.27 -20.16
N ASN A 334 -13.62 8.56 -20.13
CA ASN A 334 -14.08 9.30 -18.95
C ASN A 334 -15.59 9.66 -19.01
N SER A 335 -16.39 8.93 -19.79
CA SER A 335 -17.83 9.12 -19.75
C SER A 335 -18.39 8.96 -18.33
N PRO A 336 -19.51 9.62 -17.97
CA PRO A 336 -20.09 9.51 -16.63
C PRO A 336 -20.29 8.07 -16.16
N ALA A 337 -20.71 7.18 -17.05
CA ALA A 337 -20.88 5.76 -16.76
C ALA A 337 -19.56 5.07 -16.39
N GLN A 338 -18.48 5.36 -17.12
CA GLN A 338 -17.15 4.79 -16.83
C GLN A 338 -16.56 5.36 -15.54
N GLN A 339 -16.72 6.65 -15.28
CA GLN A 339 -16.28 7.26 -14.02
C GLN A 339 -17.02 6.65 -12.83
N LYS A 340 -18.35 6.56 -12.92
CA LYS A 340 -19.17 5.93 -11.88
C LYS A 340 -18.74 4.50 -11.60
N LYS A 341 -18.55 3.67 -12.63
CA LYS A 341 -18.10 2.28 -12.49
C LYS A 341 -16.79 2.16 -11.71
N ARG A 342 -15.79 3.04 -11.98
CA ARG A 342 -14.51 3.05 -11.28
C ARG A 342 -14.64 3.49 -9.82
N ILE A 343 -15.42 4.54 -9.59
CA ILE A 343 -15.68 5.07 -8.24
C ILE A 343 -16.42 4.03 -7.40
N ASP A 344 -17.48 3.41 -7.92
CA ASP A 344 -18.26 2.38 -7.21
C ASP A 344 -17.33 1.23 -6.76
N PHE A 345 -16.49 0.73 -7.68
CA PHE A 345 -15.52 -0.31 -7.34
C PHE A 345 -14.54 0.12 -6.22
N ALA A 346 -14.07 1.37 -6.28
CA ALA A 346 -13.17 1.89 -5.25
C ALA A 346 -13.86 2.00 -3.89
N LEU A 347 -15.12 2.46 -3.85
CA LEU A 347 -15.93 2.58 -2.64
C LEU A 347 -16.31 1.22 -2.04
N GLU A 348 -16.53 0.19 -2.85
CA GLU A 348 -16.70 -1.19 -2.37
C GLU A 348 -15.46 -1.75 -1.67
N ASN A 349 -14.30 -1.12 -1.86
CA ASN A 349 -13.02 -1.56 -1.32
C ASN A 349 -12.37 -0.52 -0.39
N THR A 350 -13.15 0.21 0.43
CA THR A 350 -12.59 1.08 1.48
C THR A 350 -11.98 0.26 2.62
N TYR A 351 -11.08 0.85 3.44
CA TYR A 351 -10.58 0.18 4.65
C TYR A 351 -11.72 -0.17 5.63
N HIS A 352 -12.78 0.64 5.67
CA HIS A 352 -14.00 0.30 6.39
C HIS A 352 -14.60 -1.04 5.93
N MET A 353 -14.81 -1.19 4.61
CA MET A 353 -15.36 -2.41 4.03
C MET A 353 -14.43 -3.62 4.21
N GLN A 354 -13.10 -3.40 4.17
CA GLN A 354 -12.13 -4.46 4.43
C GLN A 354 -12.22 -4.95 5.88
N ILE A 355 -12.38 -4.06 6.86
CA ILE A 355 -12.60 -4.45 8.26
C ILE A 355 -13.88 -5.29 8.39
N GLU A 356 -14.96 -4.90 7.73
CA GLU A 356 -16.21 -5.69 7.75
C GLU A 356 -16.02 -7.10 7.16
N ARG A 357 -15.22 -7.24 6.11
CA ARG A 357 -14.86 -8.55 5.54
C ARG A 357 -14.00 -9.36 6.51
N ILE A 358 -13.02 -8.74 7.17
CA ILE A 358 -12.20 -9.40 8.20
C ILE A 358 -13.10 -9.85 9.37
N ASN A 359 -13.95 -8.98 9.89
CA ASN A 359 -14.84 -9.29 11.02
C ASN A 359 -15.76 -10.47 10.71
N ARG A 360 -16.33 -10.52 9.49
CA ARG A 360 -17.15 -11.67 9.06
C ARG A 360 -16.33 -12.95 9.00
N PHE A 361 -15.10 -12.87 8.48
CA PHE A 361 -14.21 -14.01 8.38
C PHE A 361 -13.77 -14.50 9.78
N VAL A 362 -13.38 -13.60 10.69
CA VAL A 362 -12.96 -13.94 12.06
C VAL A 362 -14.07 -14.66 12.85
N LYS A 363 -15.35 -14.35 12.58
CA LYS A 363 -16.48 -15.05 13.19
C LYS A 363 -16.60 -16.51 12.76
N THR A 364 -15.96 -16.91 11.66
CA THR A 364 -15.95 -18.31 11.18
C THR A 364 -14.77 -19.12 11.70
N LEU A 365 -13.81 -18.49 12.38
CA LEU A 365 -12.65 -19.11 13.04
C LEU A 365 -13.00 -19.64 14.42
#